data_82f06509317f5d054911e1cfa6ac3041
#
_entry.id   82f06509317f5d054911e1cfa6ac3041
#
_cell.length_a   1.000
_cell.length_b   1.000
_cell.length_c   1.000
_cell.angle_alpha   90.00
_cell.angle_beta   90.00
_cell.angle_gamma   90.00
#
_symmetry.space_group_name_H-M   'P 1'
#
loop_
_entity.id
_entity.type
_entity.pdbx_description
1 polymer ?
#
loop_
_entity_poly.entity_id
_entity_poly.type
_entity_poly.pdbx_seq_one_letter_code
_entity_poly.pdbx_strand_id
1 'polypeptide(L)'
;FFSDKTIRCYMFYCILLITILFTLINFYLNKKIEFLYHCFFSVCMFLLIFFSSYLRSQPGWFSEFFVSYLDLALLIIGTIFYLLFTRKFLDTNNKHKNLDKILKAVSLVLGFMILIYTYVYFNTDDFMLSIILENTMKIMALFIGIIFIFMSLKNNDRLMNYMAMGSGAQIFFSIISLLLIFTEKVTTSLLKSAMFYFEVGIIMTIFFFLLGLTYKNRKELVEKIKEQEAMKMEAEMKAFETKLAVINAQQEERNRISADMHDDLGAGMTSIRLFSELAKSKMGDKVIPEIEKISVSADELLNKMNAIIWSMSSSNDTLGNMVAYI
;
A
#
# COMPACT_ATOMS: atom_id res chain seq x y z
N PHE A 1 32.84 -17.01 32.90
CA PHE A 1 31.80 -17.89 32.33
C PHE A 1 30.44 -17.29 32.61
N PHE A 2 29.77 -16.78 31.58
CA PHE A 2 28.41 -16.30 31.70
C PHE A 2 27.49 -17.51 31.97
N SER A 3 26.62 -17.42 32.99
CA SER A 3 25.59 -18.42 33.24
C SER A 3 24.63 -18.48 32.04
N ASP A 4 24.13 -19.69 31.67
CA ASP A 4 23.14 -19.88 30.58
C ASP A 4 21.92 -18.97 30.74
N LYS A 5 21.56 -18.61 31.97
CA LYS A 5 20.50 -17.63 32.27
C LYS A 5 20.84 -16.23 31.77
N THR A 6 22.08 -15.81 31.94
CA THR A 6 22.56 -14.46 31.53
C THR A 6 22.59 -14.32 30.01
N ILE A 7 23.11 -15.32 29.29
CA ILE A 7 23.16 -15.36 27.84
C ILE A 7 21.74 -15.25 27.25
N ARG A 8 20.80 -16.00 27.81
CA ARG A 8 19.39 -15.97 27.38
C ARG A 8 18.77 -14.58 27.52
N CYS A 9 18.88 -13.95 28.68
CA CYS A 9 18.35 -12.61 28.90
C CYS A 9 18.89 -11.62 27.87
N TYR A 10 20.18 -11.68 27.55
CA TYR A 10 20.78 -10.82 26.52
C TYR A 10 20.21 -11.10 25.13
N MET A 11 19.95 -12.36 24.76
CA MET A 11 19.30 -12.67 23.47
C MET A 11 17.91 -12.05 23.37
N PHE A 12 17.09 -12.13 24.42
CA PHE A 12 15.75 -11.51 24.44
C PHE A 12 15.84 -9.98 24.36
N TYR A 13 16.77 -9.36 25.08
CA TYR A 13 16.99 -7.91 25.00
C TYR A 13 17.42 -7.48 23.60
N CYS A 14 18.32 -8.22 22.96
CA CYS A 14 18.74 -7.92 21.59
C CYS A 14 17.58 -8.01 20.60
N ILE A 15 16.75 -9.03 20.67
CA ILE A 15 15.57 -9.18 19.79
C ILE A 15 14.61 -8.01 19.96
N LEU A 16 14.31 -7.62 21.20
CA LEU A 16 13.42 -6.49 21.49
C LEU A 16 14.02 -5.17 21.03
N LEU A 17 15.33 -4.93 21.27
CA LEU A 17 16.00 -3.72 20.79
C LEU A 17 16.00 -3.63 19.27
N ILE A 18 16.28 -4.73 18.57
CA ILE A 18 16.21 -4.79 17.11
C ILE A 18 14.78 -4.47 16.64
N THR A 19 13.77 -5.00 17.32
CA THR A 19 12.36 -4.73 16.99
C THR A 19 11.99 -3.26 17.20
N ILE A 20 12.46 -2.65 18.29
CA ILE A 20 12.28 -1.21 18.56
C ILE A 20 12.91 -0.37 17.46
N LEU A 21 14.17 -0.62 17.11
CA LEU A 21 14.87 0.09 16.04
C LEU A 21 14.19 -0.11 14.71
N PHE A 22 13.82 -1.34 14.37
CA PHE A 22 13.13 -1.67 13.12
C PHE A 22 11.80 -0.91 12.99
N THR A 23 10.98 -0.91 14.05
CA THR A 23 9.68 -0.20 14.01
C THR A 23 9.84 1.31 14.00
N LEU A 24 10.85 1.85 14.67
CA LEU A 24 11.16 3.27 14.65
C LEU A 24 11.62 3.74 13.26
N ILE A 25 12.51 2.98 12.61
CA ILE A 25 12.96 3.25 11.24
C ILE A 25 11.78 3.18 10.27
N ASN A 26 10.93 2.16 10.38
CA ASN A 26 9.73 2.05 9.54
C ASN A 26 8.74 3.20 9.77
N PHE A 27 8.59 3.69 10.99
CA PHE A 27 7.80 4.89 11.26
C PHE A 27 8.40 6.12 10.57
N TYR A 28 9.71 6.30 10.65
CA TYR A 28 10.38 7.45 10.02
C TYR A 28 10.25 7.43 8.49
N LEU A 29 10.44 6.26 7.86
CA LEU A 29 10.39 6.09 6.40
C LEU A 29 8.96 6.15 5.86
N ASN A 30 8.02 5.45 6.49
CA ASN A 30 6.66 5.26 5.96
C ASN A 30 5.64 6.24 6.54
N LYS A 31 5.98 6.98 7.61
CA LYS A 31 5.09 7.90 8.36
C LYS A 31 3.79 7.27 8.86
N LYS A 32 3.74 5.92 8.96
CA LYS A 32 2.57 5.17 9.41
C LYS A 32 2.59 5.05 10.94
N ILE A 33 1.57 5.60 11.60
CA ILE A 33 1.48 5.68 13.07
C ILE A 33 1.42 4.30 13.75
N GLU A 34 1.01 3.26 13.04
CA GLU A 34 0.99 1.88 13.55
C GLU A 34 2.37 1.41 14.03
N PHE A 35 3.44 1.79 13.32
CA PHE A 35 4.80 1.44 13.74
C PHE A 35 5.22 2.13 15.04
N LEU A 36 4.73 3.34 15.27
CA LEU A 36 4.99 4.07 16.52
C LEU A 36 4.30 3.38 17.71
N TYR A 37 3.05 2.95 17.55
CA TYR A 37 2.35 2.20 18.60
C TYR A 37 3.04 0.86 18.91
N HIS A 38 3.51 0.14 17.87
CA HIS A 38 4.26 -1.09 18.09
C HIS A 38 5.62 -0.83 18.76
N CYS A 39 6.29 0.27 18.44
CA CYS A 39 7.52 0.69 19.10
C CYS A 39 7.29 0.90 20.60
N PHE A 40 6.25 1.65 21.00
CA PHE A 40 5.92 1.86 22.42
C PHE A 40 5.55 0.56 23.13
N PHE A 41 4.79 -0.32 22.48
CA PHE A 41 4.57 -1.68 23.02
C PHE A 41 5.87 -2.42 23.29
N SER A 42 6.78 -2.45 22.31
CA SER A 42 8.07 -3.14 22.43
C SER A 42 8.97 -2.52 23.51
N VAL A 43 8.95 -1.20 23.68
CA VAL A 43 9.67 -0.50 24.75
C VAL A 43 9.11 -0.90 26.13
N CYS A 44 7.78 -0.93 26.30
CA CYS A 44 7.16 -1.37 27.55
C CYS A 44 7.56 -2.83 27.89
N MET A 45 7.53 -3.72 26.90
CA MET A 45 7.92 -5.14 27.11
C MET A 45 9.42 -5.26 27.40
N PHE A 46 10.27 -4.50 26.73
CA PHE A 46 11.70 -4.44 27.02
C PHE A 46 11.97 -4.01 28.47
N LEU A 47 11.37 -2.91 28.92
CA LEU A 47 11.55 -2.40 30.28
C LEU A 47 11.03 -3.39 31.32
N LEU A 48 9.88 -4.02 31.07
CA LEU A 48 9.30 -5.03 31.94
C LEU A 48 10.24 -6.22 32.12
N ILE A 49 10.74 -6.79 31.04
CA ILE A 49 11.63 -7.95 31.08
C ILE A 49 13.00 -7.57 31.68
N PHE A 50 13.55 -6.41 31.29
CA PHE A 50 14.83 -5.93 31.78
C PHE A 50 14.82 -5.73 33.29
N PHE A 51 13.89 -4.95 33.81
CA PHE A 51 13.80 -4.69 35.23
C PHE A 51 13.42 -5.93 36.05
N SER A 52 12.51 -6.75 35.57
CA SER A 52 12.17 -8.02 36.22
C SER A 52 13.36 -8.97 36.36
N SER A 53 14.26 -8.99 35.37
CA SER A 53 15.48 -9.80 35.40
C SER A 53 16.58 -9.17 36.28
N TYR A 54 16.80 -7.87 36.12
CA TYR A 54 17.86 -7.13 36.81
C TYR A 54 17.60 -7.00 38.32
N LEU A 55 16.36 -6.64 38.72
CA LEU A 55 16.00 -6.38 40.11
C LEU A 55 15.86 -7.65 40.97
N ARG A 56 15.75 -8.81 40.33
CA ARG A 56 15.72 -10.10 41.08
C ARG A 56 16.96 -10.30 41.94
N SER A 57 18.11 -9.76 41.54
CA SER A 57 19.39 -9.89 42.24
C SER A 57 19.76 -8.68 43.11
N GLN A 58 18.94 -7.64 43.11
CA GLN A 58 19.23 -6.33 43.73
C GLN A 58 18.04 -5.93 44.62
N PRO A 59 17.92 -6.44 45.86
CA PRO A 59 16.85 -6.04 46.76
C PRO A 59 17.05 -4.54 47.16
N GLY A 60 15.96 -3.75 47.11
CA GLY A 60 15.96 -2.34 47.45
C GLY A 60 14.60 -1.73 47.21
N TRP A 61 14.39 -0.47 47.63
CA TRP A 61 13.11 0.23 47.51
C TRP A 61 12.59 0.25 46.04
N PHE A 62 13.49 0.35 45.06
CA PHE A 62 13.11 0.33 43.65
C PHE A 62 12.64 -1.06 43.20
N SER A 63 13.19 -2.15 43.74
CA SER A 63 12.71 -3.50 43.48
C SER A 63 11.28 -3.70 44.02
N GLU A 64 11.00 -3.21 45.22
CA GLU A 64 9.67 -3.26 45.82
C GLU A 64 8.67 -2.40 45.04
N PHE A 65 9.05 -1.18 44.67
CA PHE A 65 8.24 -0.29 43.83
C PHE A 65 7.96 -0.91 42.45
N PHE A 66 8.96 -1.56 41.84
CA PHE A 66 8.78 -2.23 40.54
C PHE A 66 7.76 -3.38 40.65
N VAL A 67 7.92 -4.27 41.60
CA VAL A 67 7.05 -5.44 41.77
C VAL A 67 5.63 -5.06 42.17
N SER A 68 5.48 -4.03 43.03
CA SER A 68 4.16 -3.63 43.55
C SER A 68 3.37 -2.70 42.63
N TYR A 69 4.03 -2.00 41.70
CA TYR A 69 3.35 -1.00 40.87
C TYR A 69 3.81 -0.99 39.40
N LEU A 70 5.13 -0.87 39.15
CA LEU A 70 5.63 -0.54 37.81
C LEU A 70 5.50 -1.71 36.85
N ASP A 71 5.61 -2.94 37.32
CA ASP A 71 5.42 -4.18 36.54
C ASP A 71 4.03 -4.20 35.89
N LEU A 72 2.97 -4.02 36.69
CA LEU A 72 1.61 -3.94 36.19
C LEU A 72 1.39 -2.74 35.29
N ALA A 73 1.92 -1.57 35.66
CA ALA A 73 1.77 -0.36 34.85
C ALA A 73 2.36 -0.55 33.45
N LEU A 74 3.58 -1.08 33.32
CA LEU A 74 4.22 -1.37 32.05
C LEU A 74 3.44 -2.41 31.23
N LEU A 75 2.93 -3.46 31.89
CA LEU A 75 2.12 -4.48 31.23
C LEU A 75 0.83 -3.91 30.63
N ILE A 76 0.09 -3.11 31.39
CA ILE A 76 -1.18 -2.53 30.95
C ILE A 76 -0.98 -1.43 29.91
N ILE A 77 -0.01 -0.54 30.09
CA ILE A 77 0.34 0.47 29.09
C ILE A 77 0.80 -0.19 27.79
N GLY A 78 1.64 -1.21 27.87
CA GLY A 78 2.04 -2.00 26.70
C GLY A 78 0.84 -2.64 26.01
N THR A 79 -0.08 -3.23 26.77
CA THR A 79 -1.32 -3.80 26.22
C THR A 79 -2.17 -2.76 25.51
N ILE A 80 -2.33 -1.56 26.06
CA ILE A 80 -3.06 -0.46 25.42
C ILE A 80 -2.40 -0.11 24.06
N PHE A 81 -1.07 0.05 24.03
CA PHE A 81 -0.36 0.33 22.79
C PHE A 81 -0.50 -0.82 21.77
N TYR A 82 -0.50 -2.07 22.22
CA TYR A 82 -0.75 -3.22 21.35
C TYR A 82 -2.17 -3.22 20.76
N LEU A 83 -3.20 -2.84 21.53
CA LEU A 83 -4.56 -2.69 21.03
C LEU A 83 -4.67 -1.54 20.02
N LEU A 84 -4.05 -0.40 20.29
CA LEU A 84 -4.00 0.74 19.35
C LEU A 84 -3.26 0.38 18.06
N PHE A 85 -2.14 -0.35 18.19
CA PHE A 85 -1.41 -0.90 17.07
C PHE A 85 -2.29 -1.82 16.23
N THR A 86 -2.94 -2.82 16.84
CA THR A 86 -3.82 -3.78 16.17
C THR A 86 -4.93 -3.07 15.39
N ARG A 87 -5.55 -2.05 15.97
CA ARG A 87 -6.59 -1.24 15.32
C ARG A 87 -6.08 -0.56 14.04
N LYS A 88 -4.91 0.06 14.10
CA LYS A 88 -4.34 0.78 12.94
C LYS A 88 -3.75 -0.18 11.91
N PHE A 89 -3.06 -1.22 12.35
CA PHE A 89 -2.41 -2.19 11.48
C PHE A 89 -3.40 -2.98 10.62
N LEU A 90 -4.54 -3.40 11.21
CA LEU A 90 -5.62 -4.11 10.51
C LEU A 90 -6.62 -3.18 9.81
N ASP A 91 -6.51 -1.86 9.99
CA ASP A 91 -7.51 -0.89 9.53
C ASP A 91 -8.95 -1.28 9.95
N THR A 92 -9.09 -1.59 11.25
CA THR A 92 -10.35 -2.12 11.79
C THR A 92 -11.51 -1.15 11.64
N ASN A 93 -11.23 0.15 11.66
CA ASN A 93 -12.25 1.20 11.49
C ASN A 93 -13.01 1.07 10.15
N ASN A 94 -12.32 0.70 9.07
CA ASN A 94 -12.92 0.56 7.74
C ASN A 94 -13.41 -0.87 7.48
N LYS A 95 -12.65 -1.89 7.90
CA LYS A 95 -12.89 -3.30 7.56
C LYS A 95 -13.75 -4.05 8.58
N HIS A 96 -13.58 -3.75 9.89
CA HIS A 96 -14.15 -4.52 11.00
C HIS A 96 -14.71 -3.63 12.10
N LYS A 97 -15.76 -2.86 11.80
CA LYS A 97 -16.34 -1.82 12.69
C LYS A 97 -16.69 -2.32 14.10
N ASN A 98 -17.20 -3.56 14.22
CA ASN A 98 -17.54 -4.12 15.52
C ASN A 98 -16.29 -4.40 16.36
N LEU A 99 -15.24 -4.94 15.74
CA LEU A 99 -13.94 -5.16 16.41
C LEU A 99 -13.33 -3.81 16.81
N ASP A 100 -13.36 -2.80 15.96
CA ASP A 100 -12.84 -1.47 16.27
C ASP A 100 -13.49 -0.86 17.51
N LYS A 101 -14.83 -0.95 17.62
CA LYS A 101 -15.56 -0.46 18.80
C LYS A 101 -15.13 -1.18 20.08
N ILE A 102 -14.97 -2.50 20.02
CA ILE A 102 -14.54 -3.31 21.18
C ILE A 102 -13.11 -2.94 21.59
N LEU A 103 -12.15 -2.92 20.64
CA LEU A 103 -10.77 -2.59 20.92
C LEU A 103 -10.62 -1.15 21.47
N LYS A 104 -11.38 -0.20 20.92
CA LYS A 104 -11.42 1.18 21.42
C LYS A 104 -11.99 1.27 22.83
N ALA A 105 -13.10 0.62 23.10
CA ALA A 105 -13.74 0.63 24.42
C ALA A 105 -12.80 0.03 25.47
N VAL A 106 -12.21 -1.15 25.19
CA VAL A 106 -11.29 -1.81 26.13
C VAL A 106 -10.03 -0.98 26.36
N SER A 107 -9.45 -0.38 25.34
CA SER A 107 -8.26 0.47 25.52
C SER A 107 -8.57 1.71 26.39
N LEU A 108 -9.76 2.31 26.27
CA LEU A 108 -10.20 3.42 27.12
C LEU A 108 -10.44 2.98 28.57
N VAL A 109 -11.12 1.83 28.75
CA VAL A 109 -11.39 1.31 30.10
C VAL A 109 -10.09 0.94 30.81
N LEU A 110 -9.15 0.25 30.13
CA LEU A 110 -7.83 -0.05 30.70
C LEU A 110 -7.05 1.23 31.04
N GLY A 111 -7.12 2.25 30.18
CA GLY A 111 -6.51 3.56 30.46
C GLY A 111 -7.11 4.26 31.67
N PHE A 112 -8.42 4.15 31.87
CA PHE A 112 -9.08 4.69 33.06
C PHE A 112 -8.73 3.88 34.32
N MET A 113 -8.73 2.56 34.22
CA MET A 113 -8.40 1.68 35.36
C MET A 113 -6.96 1.85 35.83
N ILE A 114 -5.98 2.05 34.94
CA ILE A 114 -4.60 2.31 35.34
C ILE A 114 -4.44 3.65 36.09
N LEU A 115 -5.24 4.67 35.72
CA LEU A 115 -5.27 5.94 36.47
C LEU A 115 -5.83 5.76 37.88
N ILE A 116 -6.92 4.98 38.02
CA ILE A 116 -7.48 4.66 39.34
C ILE A 116 -6.47 3.85 40.16
N TYR A 117 -5.83 2.83 39.56
CA TYR A 117 -4.83 2.04 40.21
C TYR A 117 -3.64 2.88 40.70
N THR A 118 -3.17 3.82 39.89
CA THR A 118 -2.12 4.78 40.27
C THR A 118 -2.55 5.65 41.44
N TYR A 119 -3.80 6.15 41.41
CA TYR A 119 -4.33 6.96 42.52
C TYR A 119 -4.43 6.15 43.82
N VAL A 120 -4.95 4.91 43.74
CA VAL A 120 -5.07 4.03 44.91
C VAL A 120 -3.69 3.71 45.47
N TYR A 121 -2.72 3.36 44.64
CA TYR A 121 -1.36 3.00 45.04
C TYR A 121 -0.64 4.12 45.80
N PHE A 122 -0.79 5.37 45.35
CA PHE A 122 -0.06 6.50 45.95
C PHE A 122 -0.81 7.23 47.08
N ASN A 123 -2.15 7.12 47.16
CA ASN A 123 -2.95 7.91 48.09
C ASN A 123 -3.76 7.05 49.08
N THR A 124 -3.76 5.73 48.95
CA THR A 124 -4.51 4.86 49.86
C THR A 124 -3.64 3.66 50.29
N ASP A 125 -3.83 3.20 51.52
CA ASP A 125 -3.18 1.98 52.04
C ASP A 125 -4.07 0.72 51.82
N ASP A 126 -5.05 0.81 50.91
CA ASP A 126 -6.00 -0.28 50.67
C ASP A 126 -5.40 -1.34 49.70
N PHE A 127 -4.71 -2.29 50.33
CA PHE A 127 -4.09 -3.41 49.63
C PHE A 127 -5.12 -4.30 48.86
N MET A 128 -6.32 -4.50 49.45
CA MET A 128 -7.37 -5.31 48.84
C MET A 128 -7.88 -4.71 47.55
N LEU A 129 -8.12 -3.39 47.53
CA LEU A 129 -8.58 -2.68 46.34
C LEU A 129 -7.52 -2.73 45.23
N SER A 130 -6.24 -2.59 45.58
CA SER A 130 -5.12 -2.70 44.63
C SER A 130 -5.09 -4.07 43.95
N ILE A 131 -5.21 -5.17 44.70
CA ILE A 131 -5.26 -6.55 44.17
C ILE A 131 -6.47 -6.76 43.25
N ILE A 132 -7.65 -6.26 43.65
CA ILE A 132 -8.85 -6.41 42.84
C ILE A 132 -8.69 -5.69 41.49
N LEU A 133 -8.18 -4.45 41.48
CA LEU A 133 -7.92 -3.68 40.28
C LEU A 133 -6.88 -4.39 39.37
N GLU A 134 -5.79 -4.86 39.96
CA GLU A 134 -4.73 -5.61 39.25
C GLU A 134 -5.30 -6.84 38.53
N ASN A 135 -6.00 -7.72 39.26
CA ASN A 135 -6.57 -8.93 38.69
C ASN A 135 -7.63 -8.64 37.64
N THR A 136 -8.48 -7.62 37.87
CA THR A 136 -9.50 -7.21 36.90
C THR A 136 -8.86 -6.76 35.59
N MET A 137 -7.80 -5.94 35.61
CA MET A 137 -7.10 -5.52 34.41
C MET A 137 -6.44 -6.68 33.67
N LYS A 138 -5.82 -7.62 34.39
CA LYS A 138 -5.21 -8.84 33.78
C LYS A 138 -6.26 -9.72 33.12
N ILE A 139 -7.41 -9.94 33.76
CA ILE A 139 -8.53 -10.71 33.21
C ILE A 139 -9.09 -10.03 31.96
N MET A 140 -9.28 -8.71 31.99
CA MET A 140 -9.74 -7.96 30.82
C MET A 140 -8.77 -8.10 29.64
N ALA A 141 -7.45 -7.97 29.87
CA ALA A 141 -6.43 -8.12 28.85
C ALA A 141 -6.44 -9.54 28.22
N LEU A 142 -6.66 -10.58 29.02
CA LEU A 142 -6.79 -11.94 28.53
C LEU A 142 -8.08 -12.13 27.73
N PHE A 143 -9.19 -11.62 28.23
CA PHE A 143 -10.51 -11.79 27.60
C PHE A 143 -10.58 -11.11 26.22
N ILE A 144 -9.99 -9.92 26.07
CA ILE A 144 -9.95 -9.25 24.77
C ILE A 144 -9.11 -10.03 23.75
N GLY A 145 -8.02 -10.67 24.20
CA GLY A 145 -7.21 -11.53 23.34
C GLY A 145 -8.01 -12.75 22.83
N ILE A 146 -8.81 -13.38 23.67
CA ILE A 146 -9.71 -14.49 23.29
C ILE A 146 -10.77 -14.03 22.29
N ILE A 147 -11.43 -12.89 22.55
CA ILE A 147 -12.40 -12.31 21.63
C ILE A 147 -11.75 -12.04 20.27
N PHE A 148 -10.55 -11.50 20.27
CA PHE A 148 -9.83 -11.18 19.04
C PHE A 148 -9.54 -12.44 18.21
N ILE A 149 -9.09 -13.53 18.84
CA ILE A 149 -8.87 -14.83 18.19
C ILE A 149 -10.18 -15.36 17.59
N PHE A 150 -11.27 -15.36 18.36
CA PHE A 150 -12.57 -15.82 17.89
C PHE A 150 -13.07 -15.02 16.69
N MET A 151 -12.94 -13.69 16.72
CA MET A 151 -13.33 -12.83 15.61
C MET A 151 -12.44 -13.05 14.37
N SER A 152 -11.17 -13.37 14.57
CA SER A 152 -10.26 -13.71 13.48
C SER A 152 -10.69 -14.96 12.74
N LEU A 153 -11.01 -16.02 13.48
CA LEU A 153 -11.49 -17.29 12.90
C LEU A 153 -12.79 -17.09 12.10
N LYS A 154 -13.66 -16.18 12.54
CA LYS A 154 -14.93 -15.88 11.86
C LYS A 154 -14.75 -15.10 10.57
N ASN A 155 -13.80 -14.16 10.51
CA ASN A 155 -13.68 -13.21 9.39
C ASN A 155 -12.77 -13.68 8.25
N ASN A 156 -11.98 -14.73 8.43
CA ASN A 156 -11.08 -15.34 7.44
C ASN A 156 -10.14 -14.36 6.71
N ASP A 157 -9.78 -13.23 7.37
CA ASP A 157 -8.77 -12.28 6.84
C ASP A 157 -7.36 -12.78 7.21
N ARG A 158 -6.53 -13.03 6.20
CA ARG A 158 -5.17 -13.56 6.40
C ARG A 158 -4.31 -12.67 7.31
N LEU A 159 -4.42 -11.34 7.18
CA LEU A 159 -3.66 -10.42 8.02
C LEU A 159 -4.11 -10.51 9.49
N MET A 160 -5.41 -10.59 9.71
CA MET A 160 -6.00 -10.77 11.03
C MET A 160 -5.61 -12.13 11.63
N ASN A 161 -5.52 -13.20 10.81
CA ASN A 161 -5.10 -14.51 11.24
C ASN A 161 -3.64 -14.53 11.75
N TYR A 162 -2.70 -13.84 11.07
CA TYR A 162 -1.32 -13.72 11.59
C TYR A 162 -1.29 -13.04 12.96
N MET A 163 -2.03 -11.95 13.13
CA MET A 163 -2.09 -11.25 14.42
C MET A 163 -2.75 -12.11 15.51
N ALA A 164 -3.79 -12.86 15.16
CA ALA A 164 -4.46 -13.78 16.10
C ALA A 164 -3.57 -14.96 16.50
N MET A 165 -2.77 -15.49 15.59
CA MET A 165 -1.76 -16.53 15.91
C MET A 165 -0.73 -15.99 16.91
N GLY A 166 -0.24 -14.75 16.74
CA GLY A 166 0.65 -14.11 17.69
C GLY A 166 0.02 -13.94 19.07
N SER A 167 -1.20 -13.38 19.13
CA SER A 167 -1.94 -13.22 20.40
C SER A 167 -2.26 -14.58 21.05
N GLY A 168 -2.61 -15.59 20.25
CA GLY A 168 -2.87 -16.95 20.74
C GLY A 168 -1.62 -17.60 21.33
N ALA A 169 -0.47 -17.44 20.68
CA ALA A 169 0.80 -17.93 21.22
C ALA A 169 1.14 -17.22 22.54
N GLN A 170 0.95 -15.90 22.62
CA GLN A 170 1.17 -15.15 23.86
C GLN A 170 0.29 -15.66 25.00
N ILE A 171 -1.02 -15.85 24.75
CA ILE A 171 -1.95 -16.37 25.76
C ILE A 171 -1.55 -17.78 26.19
N PHE A 172 -1.23 -18.66 25.24
CA PHE A 172 -0.82 -20.04 25.52
C PHE A 172 0.42 -20.10 26.42
N PHE A 173 1.47 -19.39 26.08
CA PHE A 173 2.69 -19.36 26.87
C PHE A 173 2.52 -18.61 28.22
N SER A 174 1.64 -17.61 28.27
CA SER A 174 1.30 -16.94 29.53
C SER A 174 0.55 -17.87 30.49
N ILE A 175 -0.33 -18.75 29.99
CA ILE A 175 -0.99 -19.78 30.81
C ILE A 175 0.03 -20.77 31.34
N ILE A 176 0.97 -21.24 30.53
CA ILE A 176 2.06 -22.14 31.00
C ILE A 176 2.89 -21.44 32.06
N SER A 177 3.25 -20.17 31.86
CA SER A 177 3.98 -19.36 32.85
C SER A 177 3.23 -19.30 34.18
N LEU A 178 1.92 -19.05 34.15
CA LEU A 178 1.07 -18.99 35.33
C LEU A 178 1.00 -20.35 36.05
N LEU A 179 0.81 -21.46 35.34
CA LEU A 179 0.79 -22.80 35.90
C LEU A 179 2.11 -23.16 36.61
N LEU A 180 3.23 -22.72 36.03
CA LEU A 180 4.55 -22.96 36.67
C LEU A 180 4.75 -22.17 37.96
N ILE A 181 4.17 -20.96 38.07
CA ILE A 181 4.18 -20.17 39.32
C ILE A 181 3.44 -20.92 40.42
N PHE A 182 2.29 -21.54 40.12
CA PHE A 182 1.52 -22.30 41.11
C PHE A 182 2.18 -23.63 41.57
N THR A 183 3.08 -24.19 40.78
CA THR A 183 3.72 -25.46 41.13
C THR A 183 4.92 -25.33 42.07
N GLU A 184 5.28 -24.12 42.51
CA GLU A 184 6.27 -23.73 43.54
C GLU A 184 7.56 -24.57 43.61
N LYS A 185 8.07 -25.14 42.52
CA LYS A 185 9.40 -25.74 42.55
C LYS A 185 10.44 -24.74 42.09
N VAL A 186 11.08 -24.06 43.02
CA VAL A 186 12.31 -23.29 42.77
C VAL A 186 13.35 -24.25 42.17
N THR A 187 13.43 -24.26 40.85
CA THR A 187 14.37 -25.11 40.13
C THR A 187 15.32 -24.24 39.32
N THR A 188 16.58 -24.64 39.34
CA THR A 188 17.67 -23.98 38.58
C THR A 188 17.59 -24.22 37.08
N SER A 189 16.70 -25.10 36.61
CA SER A 189 16.52 -25.46 35.20
C SER A 189 15.81 -24.36 34.41
N LEU A 190 16.31 -24.05 33.22
CA LEU A 190 15.78 -23.06 32.27
C LEU A 190 14.31 -23.32 31.92
N LEU A 191 13.97 -24.55 31.59
CA LEU A 191 12.62 -24.99 31.19
C LEU A 191 11.59 -24.96 32.33
N LYS A 192 12.02 -24.71 33.57
CA LYS A 192 11.14 -24.58 34.74
C LYS A 192 10.94 -23.12 35.20
N SER A 193 11.47 -22.15 34.46
CA SER A 193 11.29 -20.73 34.76
C SER A 193 10.00 -20.20 34.11
N ALA A 194 9.05 -19.77 34.92
CA ALA A 194 7.80 -19.16 34.45
C ALA A 194 8.05 -17.97 33.50
N MET A 195 9.05 -17.15 33.84
CA MET A 195 9.41 -15.98 33.00
C MET A 195 9.89 -16.39 31.61
N PHE A 196 10.56 -17.53 31.44
CA PHE A 196 10.99 -18.01 30.13
C PHE A 196 9.82 -18.20 29.16
N TYR A 197 8.73 -18.78 29.61
CA TYR A 197 7.56 -18.99 28.75
C TYR A 197 6.88 -17.69 28.38
N PHE A 198 6.80 -16.73 29.31
CA PHE A 198 6.29 -15.39 29.00
C PHE A 198 7.12 -14.67 27.92
N GLU A 199 8.46 -14.74 28.04
CA GLU A 199 9.40 -14.20 27.05
C GLU A 199 9.22 -14.85 25.67
N VAL A 200 9.08 -16.19 25.62
CA VAL A 200 8.81 -16.93 24.37
C VAL A 200 7.51 -16.47 23.73
N GLY A 201 6.47 -16.25 24.53
CA GLY A 201 5.19 -15.71 24.03
C GLY A 201 5.35 -14.37 23.34
N ILE A 202 6.13 -13.45 23.93
CA ILE A 202 6.42 -12.13 23.31
C ILE A 202 7.17 -12.30 21.98
N ILE A 203 8.19 -13.16 21.92
CA ILE A 203 8.93 -13.42 20.67
C ILE A 203 8.00 -13.98 19.60
N MET A 204 7.12 -14.92 19.94
CA MET A 204 6.14 -15.45 19.00
C MET A 204 5.19 -14.37 18.48
N THR A 205 4.76 -13.46 19.34
CA THR A 205 3.95 -12.31 18.92
C THR A 205 4.69 -11.43 17.92
N ILE A 206 5.97 -11.12 18.16
CA ILE A 206 6.82 -10.36 17.24
C ILE A 206 7.01 -11.12 15.92
N PHE A 207 7.27 -12.42 15.97
CA PHE A 207 7.43 -13.24 14.76
C PHE A 207 6.19 -13.22 13.87
N PHE A 208 5.02 -13.43 14.43
CA PHE A 208 3.77 -13.35 13.66
C PHE A 208 3.44 -11.93 13.19
N PHE A 209 3.82 -10.90 13.96
CA PHE A 209 3.76 -9.53 13.49
C PHE A 209 4.63 -9.31 12.23
N LEU A 210 5.87 -9.79 12.22
CA LEU A 210 6.76 -9.66 11.06
C LEU A 210 6.22 -10.40 9.84
N LEU A 211 5.62 -11.58 10.01
CA LEU A 211 4.93 -12.29 8.94
C LEU A 211 3.74 -11.50 8.40
N GLY A 212 2.91 -10.95 9.29
CA GLY A 212 1.78 -10.10 8.93
C GLY A 212 2.22 -8.83 8.20
N LEU A 213 3.30 -8.21 8.65
CA LEU A 213 3.87 -7.01 8.01
C LEU A 213 4.39 -7.32 6.61
N THR A 214 5.11 -8.43 6.44
CA THR A 214 5.59 -8.87 5.13
C THR A 214 4.42 -9.12 4.18
N TYR A 215 3.37 -9.78 4.65
CA TYR A 215 2.16 -9.99 3.87
C TYR A 215 1.46 -8.67 3.49
N LYS A 216 1.32 -7.74 4.44
CA LYS A 216 0.72 -6.42 4.21
C LYS A 216 1.50 -5.60 3.17
N ASN A 217 2.82 -5.52 3.34
CA ASN A 217 3.69 -4.79 2.42
C ASN A 217 3.65 -5.38 1.00
N ARG A 218 3.67 -6.72 0.89
CA ARG A 218 3.55 -7.38 -0.41
C ARG A 218 2.21 -7.08 -1.09
N LYS A 219 1.12 -7.09 -0.34
CA LYS A 219 -0.21 -6.78 -0.86
C LYS A 219 -0.30 -5.34 -1.36
N GLU A 220 0.16 -4.37 -0.55
CA GLU A 220 0.20 -2.95 -0.93
C GLU A 220 1.08 -2.70 -2.16
N LEU A 221 2.21 -3.40 -2.27
CA LEU A 221 3.09 -3.30 -3.44
C LEU A 221 2.40 -3.80 -4.72
N VAL A 222 1.74 -4.95 -4.65
CA VAL A 222 0.99 -5.51 -5.79
C VAL A 222 -0.15 -4.58 -6.22
N GLU A 223 -0.89 -4.00 -5.28
CA GLU A 223 -1.94 -3.02 -5.57
C GLU A 223 -1.37 -1.79 -6.29
N LYS A 224 -0.26 -1.21 -5.80
CA LYS A 224 0.40 -0.07 -6.44
C LYS A 224 0.90 -0.37 -7.85
N ILE A 225 1.48 -1.56 -8.07
CA ILE A 225 1.93 -1.98 -9.40
C ILE A 225 0.74 -2.05 -10.36
N LYS A 226 -0.37 -2.66 -9.94
CA LYS A 226 -1.60 -2.74 -10.77
C LYS A 226 -2.17 -1.35 -11.10
N GLU A 227 -2.17 -0.43 -10.15
CA GLU A 227 -2.60 0.96 -10.40
C GLU A 227 -1.69 1.67 -11.42
N GLN A 228 -0.37 1.48 -11.29
CA GLN A 228 0.59 2.05 -12.24
C GLN A 228 0.43 1.47 -13.65
N GLU A 229 0.25 0.15 -13.76
CA GLU A 229 -0.01 -0.51 -15.04
C GLU A 229 -1.31 -0.03 -15.68
N ALA A 230 -2.38 0.12 -14.90
CA ALA A 230 -3.66 0.64 -15.40
C ALA A 230 -3.52 2.09 -15.92
N MET A 231 -2.84 2.97 -15.17
CA MET A 231 -2.58 4.35 -15.61
C MET A 231 -1.72 4.40 -16.89
N LYS A 232 -0.72 3.51 -16.99
CA LYS A 232 0.14 3.43 -18.18
C LYS A 232 -0.66 2.99 -19.41
N MET A 233 -1.50 1.96 -19.28
CA MET A 233 -2.37 1.51 -20.36
C MET A 233 -3.37 2.59 -20.82
N GLU A 234 -3.96 3.33 -19.86
CA GLU A 234 -4.85 4.44 -20.19
C GLU A 234 -4.12 5.56 -20.95
N ALA A 235 -2.89 5.89 -20.54
CA ALA A 235 -2.08 6.88 -21.25
C ALA A 235 -1.71 6.44 -22.68
N GLU A 236 -1.35 5.16 -22.86
CA GLU A 236 -1.06 4.58 -24.19
C GLU A 236 -2.30 4.58 -25.10
N MET A 237 -3.48 4.24 -24.55
CA MET A 237 -4.74 4.31 -25.28
C MET A 237 -5.06 5.73 -25.75
N LYS A 238 -4.96 6.73 -24.88
CA LYS A 238 -5.18 8.14 -25.24
C LYS A 238 -4.18 8.63 -26.31
N ALA A 239 -2.91 8.21 -26.20
CA ALA A 239 -1.90 8.55 -27.20
C ALA A 239 -2.21 7.90 -28.55
N PHE A 240 -2.71 6.67 -28.56
CA PHE A 240 -3.14 5.99 -29.77
C PHE A 240 -4.37 6.67 -30.42
N GLU A 241 -5.39 6.98 -29.62
CA GLU A 241 -6.59 7.70 -30.09
C GLU A 241 -6.21 9.06 -30.70
N THR A 242 -5.30 9.79 -30.05
CA THR A 242 -4.81 11.08 -30.58
C THR A 242 -4.11 10.89 -31.93
N LYS A 243 -3.24 9.89 -32.06
CA LYS A 243 -2.59 9.59 -33.35
C LYS A 243 -3.60 9.25 -34.45
N LEU A 244 -4.61 8.45 -34.09
CA LEU A 244 -5.67 8.06 -35.03
C LEU A 244 -6.50 9.26 -35.48
N ALA A 245 -6.83 10.16 -34.54
CA ALA A 245 -7.52 11.41 -34.85
C ALA A 245 -6.71 12.33 -35.80
N VAL A 246 -5.39 12.44 -35.59
CA VAL A 246 -4.49 13.19 -36.46
C VAL A 246 -4.45 12.60 -37.89
N ILE A 247 -4.30 11.26 -37.98
CA ILE A 247 -4.28 10.56 -39.28
C ILE A 247 -5.61 10.77 -40.00
N ASN A 248 -6.74 10.64 -39.33
CA ASN A 248 -8.05 10.84 -39.93
C ASN A 248 -8.23 12.30 -40.40
N ALA A 249 -7.84 13.27 -39.58
CA ALA A 249 -7.91 14.69 -39.96
C ALA A 249 -7.02 15.02 -41.18
N GLN A 250 -5.82 14.46 -41.25
CA GLN A 250 -4.94 14.58 -42.42
C GLN A 250 -5.56 13.98 -43.67
N GLN A 251 -6.22 12.82 -43.53
CA GLN A 251 -6.89 12.17 -44.63
C GLN A 251 -8.11 12.96 -45.15
N GLU A 252 -8.92 13.51 -44.24
CA GLU A 252 -10.03 14.37 -44.58
C GLU A 252 -9.55 15.64 -45.31
N GLU A 253 -8.47 16.24 -44.84
CA GLU A 253 -7.89 17.43 -45.49
C GLU A 253 -7.33 17.12 -46.88
N ARG A 254 -6.64 15.98 -47.05
CA ARG A 254 -6.20 15.52 -48.38
C ARG A 254 -7.37 15.35 -49.35
N ASN A 255 -8.46 14.73 -48.90
CA ASN A 255 -9.66 14.51 -49.70
C ASN A 255 -10.31 15.84 -50.06
N ARG A 256 -10.39 16.81 -49.14
CA ARG A 256 -10.93 18.15 -49.38
C ARG A 256 -10.11 18.90 -50.43
N ILE A 257 -8.79 18.94 -50.26
CA ILE A 257 -7.89 19.60 -51.22
C ILE A 257 -8.02 18.98 -52.61
N SER A 258 -8.12 17.63 -52.68
CA SER A 258 -8.29 16.92 -53.94
C SER A 258 -9.61 17.33 -54.68
N ALA A 259 -10.70 17.46 -53.89
CA ALA A 259 -11.99 17.86 -54.46
C ALA A 259 -11.95 19.34 -54.91
N ASP A 260 -11.42 20.27 -54.09
CA ASP A 260 -11.29 21.67 -54.42
C ASP A 260 -10.42 21.89 -55.70
N MET A 261 -9.31 21.11 -55.81
CA MET A 261 -8.47 21.17 -57.02
C MET A 261 -9.19 20.66 -58.25
N HIS A 262 -9.99 19.59 -58.15
CA HIS A 262 -10.75 19.04 -59.26
C HIS A 262 -11.82 20.05 -59.74
N ASP A 263 -12.59 20.61 -58.83
CA ASP A 263 -13.75 21.41 -59.18
C ASP A 263 -13.35 22.84 -59.64
N ASP A 264 -12.47 23.52 -58.91
CA ASP A 264 -12.13 24.92 -59.22
C ASP A 264 -11.07 25.04 -60.33
N LEU A 265 -9.94 24.30 -60.20
CA LEU A 265 -8.84 24.39 -61.16
C LEU A 265 -9.11 23.57 -62.40
N GLY A 266 -9.73 22.38 -62.27
CA GLY A 266 -10.05 21.52 -63.39
C GLY A 266 -11.07 22.14 -64.33
N ALA A 267 -12.15 22.74 -63.78
CA ALA A 267 -13.16 23.43 -64.58
C ALA A 267 -12.58 24.67 -65.26
N GLY A 268 -11.75 25.45 -64.55
CA GLY A 268 -11.08 26.63 -65.09
C GLY A 268 -10.15 26.31 -66.25
N MET A 269 -9.29 25.32 -66.09
CA MET A 269 -8.35 24.85 -67.13
C MET A 269 -9.06 24.27 -68.35
N THR A 270 -10.12 23.49 -68.12
CA THR A 270 -10.95 22.94 -69.19
C THR A 270 -11.60 24.05 -69.99
N SER A 271 -12.06 25.11 -69.33
CA SER A 271 -12.64 26.28 -70.02
C SER A 271 -11.60 27.02 -70.86
N ILE A 272 -10.38 27.27 -70.35
CA ILE A 272 -9.28 27.87 -71.08
C ILE A 272 -8.92 27.05 -72.33
N ARG A 273 -8.81 25.73 -72.18
CA ARG A 273 -8.55 24.82 -73.30
C ARG A 273 -9.66 24.95 -74.41
N LEU A 274 -10.93 24.82 -73.95
CA LEU A 274 -12.08 24.91 -74.89
C LEU A 274 -12.12 26.26 -75.64
N PHE A 275 -11.90 27.38 -74.93
CA PHE A 275 -11.87 28.68 -75.56
C PHE A 275 -10.69 28.84 -76.56
N SER A 276 -9.53 28.28 -76.21
CA SER A 276 -8.37 28.27 -77.11
C SER A 276 -8.64 27.44 -78.38
N GLU A 277 -9.28 26.31 -78.25
CA GLU A 277 -9.68 25.40 -79.37
C GLU A 277 -10.73 26.12 -80.27
N LEU A 278 -11.72 26.76 -79.64
CA LEU A 278 -12.72 27.54 -80.39
C LEU A 278 -12.10 28.73 -81.15
N ALA A 279 -11.12 29.40 -80.53
CA ALA A 279 -10.39 30.51 -81.22
C ALA A 279 -9.58 29.93 -82.41
N LYS A 280 -8.89 28.83 -82.28
CA LYS A 280 -8.20 28.13 -83.39
C LYS A 280 -9.17 27.78 -84.52
N SER A 281 -10.31 27.23 -84.23
CA SER A 281 -11.31 26.78 -85.18
C SER A 281 -11.88 28.01 -86.01
N LYS A 282 -12.05 29.15 -85.35
CA LYS A 282 -12.56 30.37 -86.00
C LYS A 282 -11.53 31.09 -86.87
N MET A 283 -10.22 30.92 -86.59
CA MET A 283 -9.15 31.61 -87.31
C MET A 283 -8.67 30.88 -88.57
N GLY A 284 -9.01 29.59 -88.75
CA GLY A 284 -8.60 28.83 -89.94
C GLY A 284 -7.07 28.79 -90.07
N ASP A 285 -6.56 29.00 -91.31
CA ASP A 285 -5.09 28.93 -91.58
C ASP A 285 -4.27 30.12 -90.97
N LYS A 286 -4.92 31.10 -90.25
CA LYS A 286 -4.24 32.22 -89.57
C LYS A 286 -4.19 32.11 -88.09
N VAL A 287 -3.91 30.89 -87.56
CA VAL A 287 -3.79 30.70 -86.11
C VAL A 287 -2.59 31.50 -85.59
N ILE A 288 -2.83 32.35 -84.55
CA ILE A 288 -1.80 33.10 -83.84
C ILE A 288 -1.00 32.09 -82.92
N PRO A 289 0.37 32.04 -83.02
CA PRO A 289 1.20 31.07 -82.24
C PRO A 289 0.94 31.14 -80.76
N GLU A 290 0.48 32.28 -80.20
CA GLU A 290 0.16 32.43 -78.78
C GLU A 290 -1.05 31.63 -78.35
N ILE A 291 -2.06 31.44 -79.19
CA ILE A 291 -3.25 30.63 -78.89
C ILE A 291 -2.88 29.19 -78.89
N GLU A 292 -1.99 28.74 -79.74
CA GLU A 292 -1.41 27.37 -79.70
C GLU A 292 -0.70 27.12 -78.40
N LYS A 293 0.14 28.03 -77.96
CA LYS A 293 0.87 27.93 -76.68
C LYS A 293 -0.09 27.89 -75.48
N ILE A 294 -1.16 28.68 -75.47
CA ILE A 294 -2.16 28.65 -74.36
C ILE A 294 -2.86 27.29 -74.31
N SER A 295 -3.26 26.76 -75.45
CA SER A 295 -3.92 25.41 -75.51
C SER A 295 -2.98 24.30 -74.95
N VAL A 296 -1.73 24.31 -75.46
CA VAL A 296 -0.72 23.29 -75.00
C VAL A 296 -0.43 23.44 -73.49
N SER A 297 -0.26 24.72 -73.07
CA SER A 297 0.00 24.96 -71.62
C SER A 297 -1.20 24.56 -70.76
N ALA A 298 -2.44 24.75 -71.19
CA ALA A 298 -3.63 24.33 -70.46
C ALA A 298 -3.71 22.77 -70.34
N ASP A 299 -3.39 22.06 -71.43
CA ASP A 299 -3.33 20.59 -71.41
C ASP A 299 -2.24 20.05 -70.50
N GLU A 300 -1.06 20.67 -70.52
CA GLU A 300 0.04 20.29 -69.62
C GLU A 300 -0.33 20.52 -68.13
N LEU A 301 -1.01 21.65 -67.82
CA LEU A 301 -1.44 21.94 -66.45
C LEU A 301 -2.55 20.99 -66.00
N LEU A 302 -3.52 20.64 -66.84
CA LEU A 302 -4.53 19.63 -66.55
C LEU A 302 -3.91 18.26 -66.26
N ASN A 303 -2.94 17.83 -67.07
CA ASN A 303 -2.24 16.56 -66.80
C ASN A 303 -1.46 16.55 -65.47
N LYS A 304 -0.74 17.63 -65.17
CA LYS A 304 -0.04 17.81 -63.90
C LYS A 304 -1.00 17.82 -62.70
N MET A 305 -2.10 18.54 -62.82
CA MET A 305 -3.14 18.61 -61.79
C MET A 305 -3.75 17.22 -61.53
N ASN A 306 -4.13 16.48 -62.59
CA ASN A 306 -4.68 15.14 -62.50
C ASN A 306 -3.68 14.18 -61.80
N ALA A 307 -2.39 14.30 -62.12
CA ALA A 307 -1.35 13.51 -61.45
C ALA A 307 -1.25 13.84 -59.93
N ILE A 308 -1.37 15.13 -59.56
CA ILE A 308 -1.38 15.54 -58.13
C ILE A 308 -2.63 15.02 -57.45
N ILE A 309 -3.83 15.18 -58.03
CA ILE A 309 -5.09 14.68 -57.48
C ILE A 309 -5.03 13.20 -57.27
N TRP A 310 -4.49 12.44 -58.27
CA TRP A 310 -4.31 11.03 -58.18
C TRP A 310 -3.39 10.63 -57.03
N SER A 311 -2.26 11.33 -56.83
CA SER A 311 -1.30 11.07 -55.72
C SER A 311 -1.86 11.44 -54.36
N MET A 312 -2.83 12.32 -54.27
CA MET A 312 -3.48 12.74 -53.02
C MET A 312 -4.65 11.85 -52.63
N SER A 313 -5.18 11.02 -53.50
CA SER A 313 -6.28 10.10 -53.20
C SER A 313 -5.84 8.89 -52.42
N SER A 314 -6.43 8.68 -51.26
CA SER A 314 -6.14 7.53 -50.39
C SER A 314 -6.51 6.20 -51.02
N SER A 315 -7.44 6.17 -51.98
CA SER A 315 -7.80 4.97 -52.72
C SER A 315 -6.63 4.44 -53.55
N ASN A 316 -5.66 5.30 -53.87
CA ASN A 316 -4.51 5.00 -54.72
C ASN A 316 -3.23 4.64 -53.95
N ASP A 317 -3.27 4.67 -52.62
CA ASP A 317 -2.12 4.36 -51.75
C ASP A 317 -1.77 2.83 -51.74
N THR A 318 -2.20 2.06 -52.75
CA THR A 318 -1.86 0.66 -52.90
C THR A 318 -0.83 0.44 -54.01
N LEU A 319 0.09 -0.50 -53.80
CA LEU A 319 1.09 -0.88 -54.82
C LEU A 319 0.47 -1.29 -56.14
N GLY A 320 -0.71 -1.95 -56.12
CA GLY A 320 -1.45 -2.31 -57.31
C GLY A 320 -1.94 -1.13 -58.12
N ASN A 321 -2.49 -0.09 -57.46
CA ASN A 321 -2.96 1.12 -58.09
C ASN A 321 -1.81 1.97 -58.63
N MET A 322 -0.68 2.00 -57.95
CA MET A 322 0.53 2.68 -58.40
C MET A 322 1.11 2.06 -59.68
N VAL A 323 1.17 0.71 -59.75
CA VAL A 323 1.63 -0.02 -60.97
C VAL A 323 0.67 0.15 -62.13
N ALA A 324 -0.63 0.27 -61.87
CA ALA A 324 -1.64 0.47 -62.92
C ALA A 324 -1.63 1.89 -63.55
N TYR A 325 -1.07 2.89 -62.82
CA TYR A 325 -0.99 4.29 -63.25
C TYR A 325 0.25 4.58 -64.12
N ILE A 326 1.35 3.78 -63.94
CA ILE A 326 2.58 3.91 -64.74
C ILE A 326 2.40 3.25 -66.09
#